data_4fa3a25c0e85343c30a603227d2df84c
#
_entry.id   4fa3a25c0e85343c30a603227d2df84c
#
_cell.length_a   1.000
_cell.length_b   1.000
_cell.length_c   1.000
_cell.angle_alpha   90.00
_cell.angle_beta   90.00
_cell.angle_gamma   90.00
#
_symmetry.space_group_name_H-M   'P 1'
#
loop_
_entity.id
_entity.type
_entity.pdbx_description
1 polymer ?
#
loop_
_entity_poly.entity_id
_entity_poly.type
_entity_poly.pdbx_seq_one_letter_code
_entity_poly.pdbx_strand_id
1 'polypeptide(L)'
;MKQLSHPLGTVYVPGPNDDLSEAYDLYRNSDVTWAADTETTGLNQYKSYFRVRIVQVGTTDKAWILRPEWHMQAINDLTGGDGRPVWWHNWVYDGLGMEESLGLNFDNTFTGAQDTETAFRLIDPRPIMKGGSGHKLEQLGNEYIAYAGKKDARGMILEECKRIHGRECSADNMWVMIPVDNEAYQLYAGQDVFLTARLAEVGMVKLKELQLTRFYEFERPLGWRLAQMQRDGILFDDEWASRVEQEYLDTAEQYERELAEQWGITKGKTAKSYANSAAALIDKFEQFDVVWNKFSDKTNRPSLDKSVIKELTNFGSNEDIKGLANAVFEAKRNHHYAGYIRQMRDELGSDGRIHPNIRPMQAATHRMSISNPPIQQFPRDDARVRGSLIADDGEVIITADYAQVEFRVGAAVSQDKVMTSKIINGEDLHETTATALFGPGFNKGQRQASKPIGFGRLYLGGANGIYKQMAESDTTGYLPTINQVKKAIKAFDTSYRGYYRWATGLKDKTEKTGGILYTATGRRLIVSPSYAAPNYAIQSVARDLFAAGINKAHKMGLGKYIRLVVHDEIVASAPADKAQEIGAQLSEAMSTTFKGVPIEVEWDIKGKRWTK
;
A
#
# COMPACT_ATOMS: atom_id res chain seq x y z
N MET A 1 1.16 37.36 -23.44
CA MET A 1 0.67 36.15 -22.76
C MET A 1 -0.62 35.66 -23.43
N LYS A 2 -0.65 34.41 -23.93
CA LYS A 2 -1.86 33.79 -24.49
C LYS A 2 -2.82 33.45 -23.38
N GLN A 3 -4.13 33.62 -23.62
CA GLN A 3 -5.19 33.26 -22.67
C GLN A 3 -6.14 32.24 -23.32
N LEU A 4 -6.49 31.20 -22.57
CA LEU A 4 -7.45 30.18 -22.97
C LEU A 4 -8.61 30.17 -21.99
N SER A 5 -9.83 30.09 -22.49
CA SER A 5 -11.05 30.04 -21.68
C SER A 5 -11.37 28.60 -21.31
N HIS A 6 -11.59 28.33 -20.03
CA HIS A 6 -12.04 27.05 -19.50
C HIS A 6 -13.30 27.25 -18.65
N PRO A 7 -14.23 26.25 -18.56
CA PRO A 7 -15.44 26.39 -17.74
C PRO A 7 -15.19 26.73 -16.27
N LEU A 8 -14.02 26.37 -15.73
CA LEU A 8 -13.62 26.66 -14.34
C LEU A 8 -12.84 27.98 -14.18
N GLY A 9 -12.32 28.59 -15.25
CA GLY A 9 -11.49 29.79 -15.13
C GLY A 9 -10.69 30.11 -16.39
N THR A 10 -9.63 30.89 -16.25
CA THR A 10 -8.74 31.29 -17.33
C THR A 10 -7.37 30.62 -17.19
N VAL A 11 -6.89 30.03 -18.29
CA VAL A 11 -5.55 29.46 -18.38
C VAL A 11 -4.64 30.43 -19.13
N TYR A 12 -3.60 30.90 -18.48
CA TYR A 12 -2.55 31.77 -19.02
C TYR A 12 -1.38 30.91 -19.49
N VAL A 13 -0.93 31.18 -20.71
CA VAL A 13 0.24 30.51 -21.32
C VAL A 13 1.29 31.56 -21.60
N PRO A 14 2.22 31.81 -20.64
CA PRO A 14 3.26 32.80 -20.80
C PRO A 14 4.35 32.36 -21.79
N GLY A 15 4.83 33.30 -22.60
CA GLY A 15 6.07 33.18 -23.33
C GLY A 15 7.28 33.49 -22.44
N PRO A 16 8.51 33.40 -22.99
CA PRO A 16 9.75 33.50 -22.19
C PRO A 16 9.97 34.88 -21.52
N ASN A 17 9.33 35.94 -22.01
CA ASN A 17 9.49 37.29 -21.49
C ASN A 17 8.17 37.91 -21.01
N ASP A 18 7.13 37.12 -20.85
CA ASP A 18 5.85 37.63 -20.37
C ASP A 18 5.89 37.93 -18.86
N ASP A 19 5.14 38.94 -18.45
CA ASP A 19 5.04 39.38 -17.08
C ASP A 19 4.26 38.34 -16.24
N LEU A 20 4.84 37.89 -15.13
CA LEU A 20 4.25 36.96 -14.16
C LEU A 20 3.90 37.64 -12.81
N SER A 21 3.93 38.98 -12.75
CA SER A 21 3.68 39.75 -11.53
C SER A 21 2.35 39.38 -10.87
N GLU A 22 1.28 39.20 -11.64
CA GLU A 22 -0.03 38.79 -11.14
C GLU A 22 0.04 37.41 -10.47
N ALA A 23 0.76 36.44 -11.03
CA ALA A 23 0.94 35.11 -10.42
C ALA A 23 1.69 35.21 -9.09
N TYR A 24 2.77 35.98 -9.04
CA TYR A 24 3.53 36.23 -7.81
C TYR A 24 2.71 36.97 -6.75
N ASP A 25 1.88 37.95 -7.11
CA ASP A 25 1.05 38.71 -6.18
C ASP A 25 -0.03 37.80 -5.56
N LEU A 26 -0.67 36.96 -6.37
CA LEU A 26 -1.64 35.97 -5.88
C LEU A 26 -0.98 34.90 -5.01
N TYR A 27 0.19 34.39 -5.39
CA TYR A 27 0.96 33.43 -4.62
C TYR A 27 1.36 33.97 -3.24
N ARG A 28 1.73 35.26 -3.15
CA ARG A 28 2.11 35.92 -1.89
C ARG A 28 0.92 36.23 -0.99
N ASN A 29 -0.29 36.28 -1.53
CA ASN A 29 -1.49 36.55 -0.76
C ASN A 29 -1.93 35.32 0.04
N SER A 30 -1.84 35.39 1.36
CA SER A 30 -2.21 34.31 2.29
C SER A 30 -3.69 33.91 2.24
N ASP A 31 -4.56 34.79 1.72
CA ASP A 31 -5.99 34.53 1.63
C ASP A 31 -6.37 33.77 0.35
N VAL A 32 -5.40 33.57 -0.53
CA VAL A 32 -5.57 32.84 -1.80
C VAL A 32 -5.11 31.39 -1.64
N THR A 33 -5.97 30.46 -2.03
CA THR A 33 -5.59 29.05 -2.13
C THR A 33 -4.76 28.86 -3.40
N TRP A 34 -3.47 28.60 -3.23
CA TRP A 34 -2.52 28.38 -4.31
C TRP A 34 -2.25 26.90 -4.54
N ALA A 35 -2.37 26.44 -5.78
CA ALA A 35 -2.17 25.04 -6.15
C ALA A 35 -1.15 24.90 -7.27
N ALA A 36 -0.58 23.71 -7.37
CA ALA A 36 0.34 23.34 -8.45
C ALA A 36 0.13 21.87 -8.86
N ASP A 37 0.59 21.54 -10.06
CA ASP A 37 0.57 20.21 -10.64
C ASP A 37 1.62 20.11 -11.75
N THR A 38 1.96 18.91 -12.24
CA THR A 38 2.92 18.70 -13.32
C THR A 38 2.40 17.76 -14.39
N GLU A 39 2.78 18.01 -15.65
CA GLU A 39 2.60 17.05 -16.73
C GLU A 39 3.95 16.45 -17.14
N THR A 40 4.00 15.13 -17.24
CA THR A 40 5.23 14.37 -17.38
C THR A 40 5.21 13.39 -18.56
N THR A 41 6.36 12.84 -18.91
CA THR A 41 6.50 11.83 -19.98
C THR A 41 6.17 10.40 -19.53
N GLY A 42 5.98 10.14 -18.24
CA GLY A 42 5.70 8.80 -17.71
C GLY A 42 5.46 8.81 -16.21
N LEU A 43 5.23 7.63 -15.64
CA LEU A 43 4.85 7.48 -14.23
C LEU A 43 5.99 7.14 -13.28
N ASN A 44 7.17 6.74 -13.80
CA ASN A 44 8.33 6.40 -12.98
C ASN A 44 9.41 7.47 -13.16
N GLN A 45 9.60 8.29 -12.13
CA GLN A 45 10.51 9.42 -12.10
C GLN A 45 11.99 9.00 -12.28
N TYR A 46 12.35 7.80 -11.88
CA TYR A 46 13.73 7.28 -11.86
C TYR A 46 14.17 6.61 -13.17
N LYS A 47 13.32 6.65 -14.20
CA LYS A 47 13.68 6.17 -15.54
C LYS A 47 14.36 7.28 -16.37
N SER A 48 15.37 6.91 -17.13
CA SER A 48 16.17 7.83 -17.95
C SER A 48 15.36 8.67 -18.97
N TYR A 49 14.18 8.19 -19.37
CA TYR A 49 13.27 8.89 -20.28
C TYR A 49 12.30 9.85 -19.57
N PHE A 50 12.23 9.83 -18.25
CA PHE A 50 11.32 10.68 -17.50
C PHE A 50 11.69 12.17 -17.63
N ARG A 51 10.70 13.01 -17.89
CA ARG A 51 10.84 14.48 -17.95
C ARG A 51 9.55 15.12 -17.47
N VAL A 52 9.68 16.20 -16.70
CA VAL A 52 8.62 17.18 -16.47
C VAL A 52 8.55 18.07 -17.72
N ARG A 53 7.38 18.11 -18.35
CA ARG A 53 7.15 18.83 -19.61
C ARG A 53 6.65 20.25 -19.41
N ILE A 54 5.72 20.41 -18.49
CA ILE A 54 5.17 21.68 -18.02
C ILE A 54 4.87 21.58 -16.53
N VAL A 55 4.90 22.74 -15.87
CA VAL A 55 4.45 22.91 -14.49
C VAL A 55 3.33 23.93 -14.50
N GLN A 56 2.21 23.61 -13.94
CA GLN A 56 1.08 24.50 -13.83
C GLN A 56 0.88 24.95 -12.38
N VAL A 57 0.61 26.25 -12.21
CA VAL A 57 0.39 26.85 -10.90
C VAL A 57 -0.81 27.79 -10.95
N GLY A 58 -1.47 28.04 -9.84
CA GLY A 58 -2.57 28.98 -9.82
C GLY A 58 -3.56 28.86 -8.66
N THR A 59 -4.75 29.36 -8.91
CA THR A 59 -5.85 29.52 -7.97
C THR A 59 -7.07 28.69 -8.37
N THR A 60 -8.20 28.94 -7.75
CA THR A 60 -9.50 28.31 -8.08
C THR A 60 -10.03 28.68 -9.46
N ASP A 61 -9.51 29.74 -10.11
CA ASP A 61 -10.05 30.28 -11.38
C ASP A 61 -8.97 30.84 -12.33
N LYS A 62 -7.70 30.87 -11.94
CA LYS A 62 -6.57 31.32 -12.76
C LYS A 62 -5.45 30.27 -12.70
N ALA A 63 -4.94 29.86 -13.85
CA ALA A 63 -3.81 28.92 -13.93
C ALA A 63 -2.76 29.42 -14.92
N TRP A 64 -1.48 29.31 -14.59
CA TRP A 64 -0.34 29.61 -15.43
C TRP A 64 0.38 28.34 -15.82
N ILE A 65 0.59 28.14 -17.13
CA ILE A 65 1.33 27.00 -17.70
C ILE A 65 2.78 27.40 -17.89
N LEU A 66 3.66 26.95 -17.01
CA LEU A 66 5.08 27.30 -17.01
C LEU A 66 5.89 26.22 -17.72
N ARG A 67 6.80 26.64 -18.58
CA ARG A 67 7.74 25.78 -19.29
C ARG A 67 9.09 25.77 -18.59
N PRO A 68 9.66 24.61 -18.24
CA PRO A 68 10.98 24.54 -17.58
C PRO A 68 12.08 25.28 -18.37
N GLU A 69 12.10 25.17 -19.69
CA GLU A 69 13.10 25.80 -20.54
C GLU A 69 13.09 27.34 -20.49
N TRP A 70 12.01 27.97 -20.01
CA TRP A 70 11.85 29.42 -19.93
C TRP A 70 11.65 29.98 -18.53
N HIS A 71 11.08 29.20 -17.62
CA HIS A 71 10.50 29.70 -16.37
C HIS A 71 11.06 29.02 -15.10
N MET A 72 12.28 28.46 -15.14
CA MET A 72 12.82 27.70 -14.00
C MET A 72 12.79 28.45 -12.68
N GLN A 73 13.13 29.77 -12.66
CA GLN A 73 13.07 30.56 -11.43
C GLN A 73 11.63 30.69 -10.92
N ALA A 74 10.68 31.01 -11.80
CA ALA A 74 9.28 31.11 -11.44
C ALA A 74 8.70 29.77 -10.97
N ILE A 75 9.11 28.66 -11.60
CA ILE A 75 8.74 27.31 -11.17
C ILE A 75 9.21 27.08 -9.73
N ASN A 76 10.50 27.28 -9.44
CA ASN A 76 11.02 27.10 -8.08
C ASN A 76 10.27 27.98 -7.06
N ASP A 77 10.10 29.26 -7.37
CA ASP A 77 9.48 30.23 -6.45
C ASP A 77 7.99 29.91 -6.19
N LEU A 78 7.23 29.64 -7.26
CA LEU A 78 5.77 29.48 -7.20
C LEU A 78 5.31 28.07 -6.81
N THR A 79 6.23 27.12 -6.70
CA THR A 79 5.95 25.75 -6.22
C THR A 79 6.35 25.51 -4.77
N GLY A 80 6.79 26.56 -4.07
CA GLY A 80 7.07 26.50 -2.63
C GLY A 80 8.55 26.66 -2.25
N GLY A 81 9.42 27.12 -3.15
CA GLY A 81 10.84 27.34 -2.89
C GLY A 81 11.16 28.31 -1.75
N ASP A 82 10.19 29.13 -1.34
CA ASP A 82 10.25 30.03 -0.18
C ASP A 82 9.58 29.44 1.09
N GLY A 83 9.14 28.17 1.04
CA GLY A 83 8.49 27.46 2.14
C GLY A 83 7.00 27.78 2.35
N ARG A 84 6.37 28.54 1.45
CA ARG A 84 4.94 28.84 1.51
C ARG A 84 4.10 27.59 1.24
N PRO A 85 2.87 27.52 1.76
CA PRO A 85 1.94 26.43 1.47
C PRO A 85 1.54 26.43 0.00
N VAL A 86 1.74 25.27 -0.66
CA VAL A 86 1.27 25.00 -2.03
C VAL A 86 0.46 23.71 -2.01
N TRP A 87 -0.74 23.73 -2.58
CA TRP A 87 -1.61 22.58 -2.65
C TRP A 87 -1.35 21.75 -3.90
N TRP A 88 -1.28 20.45 -3.71
CA TRP A 88 -1.09 19.43 -4.73
C TRP A 88 -2.15 18.34 -4.61
N HIS A 89 -2.20 17.48 -5.61
CA HIS A 89 -2.95 16.23 -5.50
C HIS A 89 -2.00 15.04 -5.63
N ASN A 90 -1.60 14.44 -4.49
CA ASN A 90 -0.52 13.43 -4.42
C ASN A 90 0.87 14.04 -4.72
N TRP A 91 1.21 15.12 -4.00
CA TRP A 91 2.39 15.96 -4.16
C TRP A 91 3.73 15.20 -4.28
N VAL A 92 3.81 13.98 -3.71
CA VAL A 92 5.05 13.17 -3.73
C VAL A 92 5.47 12.84 -5.15
N TYR A 93 4.51 12.56 -6.04
CA TYR A 93 4.79 12.30 -7.44
C TYR A 93 5.43 13.52 -8.13
N ASP A 94 4.83 14.68 -7.95
CA ASP A 94 5.29 15.93 -8.55
C ASP A 94 6.63 16.37 -7.97
N GLY A 95 6.74 16.32 -6.63
CA GLY A 95 7.95 16.72 -5.92
C GLY A 95 9.18 15.92 -6.32
N LEU A 96 9.09 14.60 -6.33
CA LEU A 96 10.17 13.72 -6.76
C LEU A 96 10.45 13.88 -8.27
N GLY A 97 9.40 14.03 -9.09
CA GLY A 97 9.56 14.26 -10.53
C GLY A 97 10.27 15.59 -10.85
N MET A 98 9.99 16.63 -10.10
CA MET A 98 10.66 17.94 -10.26
C MET A 98 12.11 17.90 -9.76
N GLU A 99 12.42 17.16 -8.69
CA GLU A 99 13.80 16.93 -8.27
C GLU A 99 14.60 16.21 -9.36
N GLU A 100 14.11 15.06 -9.83
CA GLU A 100 14.80 14.22 -10.82
C GLU A 100 14.92 14.88 -12.20
N SER A 101 13.90 15.59 -12.64
CA SER A 101 13.86 16.16 -14.00
C SER A 101 14.37 17.59 -14.08
N LEU A 102 14.17 18.40 -13.05
CA LEU A 102 14.47 19.83 -13.05
C LEU A 102 15.59 20.22 -12.08
N GLY A 103 16.06 19.29 -11.22
CA GLY A 103 17.09 19.55 -10.23
C GLY A 103 16.64 20.47 -9.08
N LEU A 104 15.33 20.57 -8.83
CA LEU A 104 14.83 21.33 -7.68
C LEU A 104 15.14 20.57 -6.39
N ASN A 105 15.56 21.32 -5.36
CA ASN A 105 15.87 20.72 -4.08
C ASN A 105 14.59 20.32 -3.35
N PHE A 106 14.32 19.01 -3.28
CA PHE A 106 13.14 18.43 -2.64
C PHE A 106 12.99 18.89 -1.18
N ASP A 107 14.07 18.87 -0.42
CA ASP A 107 14.06 19.16 1.02
C ASP A 107 13.76 20.64 1.32
N ASN A 108 13.96 21.54 0.38
CA ASN A 108 13.67 22.96 0.51
C ASN A 108 12.32 23.32 -0.11
N THR A 109 12.07 22.91 -1.35
CA THR A 109 10.92 23.35 -2.14
C THR A 109 9.60 22.79 -1.61
N PHE A 110 9.60 21.55 -1.10
CA PHE A 110 8.34 20.88 -0.74
C PHE A 110 8.04 20.84 0.77
N THR A 111 8.75 21.61 1.60
CA THR A 111 8.49 21.69 3.04
C THR A 111 7.11 22.24 3.38
N GLY A 112 6.57 23.12 2.54
CA GLY A 112 5.23 23.70 2.63
C GLY A 112 4.14 22.92 1.92
N ALA A 113 4.47 21.78 1.26
CA ALA A 113 3.50 21.04 0.46
C ALA A 113 2.27 20.59 1.27
N GLN A 114 1.11 20.83 0.69
CA GLN A 114 -0.21 20.41 1.17
C GLN A 114 -0.78 19.39 0.18
N ASP A 115 -1.63 18.47 0.65
CA ASP A 115 -2.11 17.37 -0.19
C ASP A 115 -3.61 17.13 -0.08
N THR A 116 -4.31 17.35 -1.17
CA THR A 116 -5.76 17.10 -1.24
C THR A 116 -6.06 15.60 -1.19
N GLU A 117 -5.23 14.70 -1.73
CA GLU A 117 -5.45 13.26 -1.61
C GLU A 117 -5.45 12.82 -0.14
N THR A 118 -4.47 13.27 0.65
CA THR A 118 -4.37 13.03 2.08
C THR A 118 -5.61 13.57 2.83
N ALA A 119 -6.06 14.78 2.51
CA ALA A 119 -7.24 15.37 3.12
C ALA A 119 -8.50 14.53 2.86
N PHE A 120 -8.75 14.13 1.62
CA PHE A 120 -9.95 13.36 1.27
C PHE A 120 -9.90 11.90 1.71
N ARG A 121 -8.71 11.29 1.86
CA ARG A 121 -8.56 9.97 2.51
C ARG A 121 -8.92 9.98 3.99
N LEU A 122 -8.68 11.10 4.69
CA LEU A 122 -9.15 11.28 6.07
C LEU A 122 -10.67 11.48 6.14
N ILE A 123 -11.26 12.17 5.17
CA ILE A 123 -12.70 12.43 5.10
C ILE A 123 -13.45 11.14 4.78
N ASP A 124 -13.06 10.42 3.73
CA ASP A 124 -13.61 9.11 3.36
C ASP A 124 -12.52 8.19 2.78
N PRO A 125 -12.01 7.20 3.54
CA PRO A 125 -10.97 6.29 3.07
C PRO A 125 -11.46 5.22 2.07
N ARG A 126 -12.76 5.16 1.78
CA ARG A 126 -13.33 4.10 0.96
C ARG A 126 -13.10 4.32 -0.55
N PRO A 127 -12.74 3.28 -1.30
CA PRO A 127 -12.80 3.33 -2.76
C PRO A 127 -14.25 3.33 -3.26
N ILE A 128 -14.48 3.74 -4.51
CA ILE A 128 -15.81 3.77 -5.15
C ILE A 128 -16.53 2.43 -5.02
N MET A 129 -15.85 1.31 -5.25
CA MET A 129 -16.44 -0.03 -5.15
C MET A 129 -16.98 -0.39 -3.76
N LYS A 130 -16.62 0.39 -2.74
CA LYS A 130 -17.11 0.26 -1.35
C LYS A 130 -18.01 1.42 -0.94
N GLY A 131 -18.54 2.17 -1.90
CA GLY A 131 -19.45 3.29 -1.66
C GLY A 131 -18.79 4.58 -1.20
N GLY A 132 -17.48 4.75 -1.46
CA GLY A 132 -16.75 6.01 -1.26
C GLY A 132 -16.67 6.83 -2.55
N SER A 133 -16.14 8.06 -2.45
CA SER A 133 -15.92 8.97 -3.59
C SER A 133 -14.71 8.57 -4.47
N GLY A 134 -13.88 7.67 -3.98
CA GLY A 134 -12.55 7.46 -4.57
C GLY A 134 -11.57 8.58 -4.21
N HIS A 135 -10.36 8.52 -4.77
CA HIS A 135 -9.30 9.46 -4.37
C HIS A 135 -8.52 10.05 -5.56
N LYS A 136 -8.93 9.76 -6.80
CA LYS A 136 -8.35 10.42 -7.97
C LYS A 136 -8.92 11.83 -8.09
N LEU A 137 -8.12 12.76 -8.59
CA LEU A 137 -8.52 14.16 -8.77
C LEU A 137 -9.84 14.30 -9.56
N GLU A 138 -10.00 13.52 -10.64
CA GLU A 138 -11.24 13.44 -11.42
C GLU A 138 -12.46 13.00 -10.58
N GLN A 139 -12.28 11.99 -9.73
CA GLN A 139 -13.36 11.44 -8.91
C GLN A 139 -13.80 12.43 -7.84
N LEU A 140 -12.83 13.05 -7.17
CA LEU A 140 -13.08 14.07 -6.15
C LEU A 140 -13.68 15.34 -6.76
N GLY A 141 -13.19 15.76 -7.93
CA GLY A 141 -13.76 16.90 -8.67
C GLY A 141 -15.22 16.69 -9.04
N ASN A 142 -15.59 15.48 -9.49
CA ASN A 142 -16.98 15.13 -9.78
C ASN A 142 -17.86 15.14 -8.52
N GLU A 143 -17.39 14.51 -7.43
CA GLU A 143 -18.15 14.35 -6.19
C GLU A 143 -18.33 15.66 -5.42
N TYR A 144 -17.26 16.46 -5.27
CA TYR A 144 -17.24 17.60 -4.36
C TYR A 144 -17.31 18.96 -5.04
N ILE A 145 -16.98 19.05 -6.33
CA ILE A 145 -16.99 20.28 -7.14
C ILE A 145 -18.13 20.25 -8.17
N ALA A 146 -18.77 19.09 -8.36
CA ALA A 146 -19.77 18.83 -9.40
C ALA A 146 -19.23 19.07 -10.83
N TYR A 147 -17.94 18.75 -11.07
CA TYR A 147 -17.29 18.90 -12.36
C TYR A 147 -16.78 17.56 -12.90
N ALA A 148 -17.44 17.06 -13.95
CA ALA A 148 -17.13 15.78 -14.60
C ALA A 148 -16.23 15.92 -15.86
N GLY A 149 -15.87 17.15 -16.28
CA GLY A 149 -15.21 17.43 -17.56
C GLY A 149 -13.79 16.88 -17.74
N LYS A 150 -13.13 16.42 -16.68
CA LYS A 150 -11.75 15.90 -16.76
C LYS A 150 -11.64 14.65 -17.65
N LYS A 151 -12.64 13.78 -17.66
CA LYS A 151 -12.67 12.59 -18.52
C LYS A 151 -12.75 12.96 -19.99
N ASP A 152 -13.57 13.96 -20.31
CA ASP A 152 -13.76 14.45 -21.68
C ASP A 152 -12.49 15.15 -22.18
N ALA A 153 -11.82 15.93 -21.32
CA ALA A 153 -10.56 16.61 -21.65
C ALA A 153 -9.43 15.62 -22.00
N ARG A 154 -9.32 14.48 -21.27
CA ARG A 154 -8.37 13.42 -21.63
C ARG A 154 -8.69 12.77 -22.99
N GLY A 155 -9.96 12.58 -23.29
CA GLY A 155 -10.42 12.13 -24.61
C GLY A 155 -10.02 13.08 -25.72
N MET A 156 -10.19 14.39 -25.50
CA MET A 156 -9.77 15.45 -26.45
C MET A 156 -8.27 15.43 -26.72
N ILE A 157 -7.42 15.25 -25.70
CA ILE A 157 -5.96 15.11 -25.88
C ILE A 157 -5.63 13.91 -26.78
N LEU A 158 -6.28 12.77 -26.55
CA LEU A 158 -6.05 11.57 -27.35
C LEU A 158 -6.48 11.78 -28.81
N GLU A 159 -7.62 12.43 -29.05
CA GLU A 159 -8.10 12.78 -30.38
C GLU A 159 -7.15 13.74 -31.09
N GLU A 160 -6.71 14.80 -30.42
CA GLU A 160 -5.74 15.74 -30.96
C GLU A 160 -4.40 15.08 -31.27
N CYS A 161 -3.90 14.24 -30.36
CA CYS A 161 -2.68 13.47 -30.57
C CYS A 161 -2.80 12.56 -31.82
N LYS A 162 -3.93 11.87 -31.97
CA LYS A 162 -4.21 11.04 -33.15
C LYS A 162 -4.37 11.87 -34.43
N ARG A 163 -4.93 13.07 -34.33
CA ARG A 163 -5.04 14.00 -35.47
C ARG A 163 -3.66 14.40 -35.98
N ILE A 164 -2.68 14.62 -35.07
CA ILE A 164 -1.32 15.03 -35.38
C ILE A 164 -0.45 13.86 -35.85
N HIS A 165 -0.49 12.72 -35.14
CA HIS A 165 0.43 11.60 -35.29
C HIS A 165 -0.23 10.31 -35.86
N GLY A 166 -1.51 10.33 -36.18
CA GLY A 166 -2.22 9.19 -36.74
C GLY A 166 -2.27 8.00 -35.79
N ARG A 167 -1.99 6.79 -36.34
CA ARG A 167 -2.06 5.51 -35.59
C ARG A 167 -0.90 5.31 -34.61
N GLU A 168 0.14 6.12 -34.66
CA GLU A 168 1.28 6.04 -33.75
C GLU A 168 0.90 6.52 -32.34
N CYS A 169 -0.12 7.39 -32.21
CA CYS A 169 -0.62 7.84 -30.92
C CYS A 169 -1.63 6.87 -30.30
N SER A 170 -1.43 6.54 -29.07
CA SER A 170 -2.29 5.71 -28.22
C SER A 170 -2.55 6.39 -26.88
N ALA A 171 -3.44 5.83 -26.08
CA ALA A 171 -3.70 6.30 -24.72
C ALA A 171 -2.47 6.19 -23.78
N ASP A 172 -1.53 5.31 -24.10
CA ASP A 172 -0.34 5.07 -23.28
C ASP A 172 0.79 6.05 -23.59
N ASN A 173 0.92 6.51 -24.85
CA ASN A 173 2.01 7.37 -25.28
C ASN A 173 1.58 8.84 -25.61
N MET A 174 0.30 9.15 -25.57
CA MET A 174 -0.20 10.49 -25.90
C MET A 174 0.47 11.61 -25.07
N TRP A 175 0.78 11.34 -23.82
CA TRP A 175 1.43 12.30 -22.90
C TRP A 175 2.84 12.69 -23.33
N VAL A 176 3.52 11.82 -24.07
CA VAL A 176 4.83 12.10 -24.66
C VAL A 176 4.70 12.78 -26.01
N MET A 177 3.73 12.34 -26.82
CA MET A 177 3.60 12.73 -28.22
C MET A 177 2.85 14.04 -28.45
N ILE A 178 1.90 14.42 -27.56
CA ILE A 178 1.15 15.67 -27.71
C ILE A 178 2.10 16.87 -27.60
N PRO A 179 2.09 17.84 -28.53
CA PRO A 179 2.90 19.05 -28.40
C PRO A 179 2.52 19.87 -27.17
N VAL A 180 3.50 20.45 -26.48
CA VAL A 180 3.27 21.24 -25.25
C VAL A 180 2.52 22.55 -25.50
N ASP A 181 2.47 23.03 -26.74
CA ASP A 181 1.71 24.21 -27.19
C ASP A 181 0.28 23.84 -27.67
N ASN A 182 -0.11 22.57 -27.62
CA ASN A 182 -1.46 22.14 -27.95
C ASN A 182 -2.47 22.70 -26.92
N GLU A 183 -3.55 23.34 -27.41
CA GLU A 183 -4.53 23.99 -26.53
C GLU A 183 -5.28 23.03 -25.62
N ALA A 184 -5.68 21.85 -26.13
CA ALA A 184 -6.37 20.85 -25.32
C ALA A 184 -5.49 20.36 -24.17
N TYR A 185 -4.17 20.19 -24.42
CA TYR A 185 -3.22 19.79 -23.40
C TYR A 185 -3.02 20.90 -22.34
N GLN A 186 -2.90 22.17 -22.77
CA GLN A 186 -2.78 23.32 -21.86
C GLN A 186 -4.05 23.55 -21.03
N LEU A 187 -5.23 23.37 -21.61
CA LEU A 187 -6.51 23.45 -20.90
C LEU A 187 -6.66 22.31 -19.87
N TYR A 188 -6.25 21.10 -20.23
CA TYR A 188 -6.23 19.97 -19.32
C TYR A 188 -5.32 20.24 -18.11
N ALA A 189 -4.11 20.70 -18.34
CA ALA A 189 -3.16 21.03 -17.30
C ALA A 189 -3.67 22.14 -16.35
N GLY A 190 -4.24 23.21 -16.90
CA GLY A 190 -4.85 24.28 -16.10
C GLY A 190 -6.04 23.82 -15.28
N GLN A 191 -6.84 22.87 -15.80
CA GLN A 191 -7.97 22.27 -15.09
C GLN A 191 -7.54 21.57 -13.81
N ASP A 192 -6.40 20.88 -13.79
CA ASP A 192 -5.92 20.14 -12.64
C ASP A 192 -5.57 21.08 -11.48
N VAL A 193 -5.03 22.27 -11.78
CA VAL A 193 -4.84 23.35 -10.79
C VAL A 193 -6.16 23.85 -10.23
N PHE A 194 -7.15 24.16 -11.09
CA PHE A 194 -8.46 24.63 -10.62
C PHE A 194 -9.14 23.62 -9.69
N LEU A 195 -9.10 22.33 -10.04
CA LEU A 195 -9.68 21.27 -9.24
C LEU A 195 -8.94 21.11 -7.91
N THR A 196 -7.61 21.12 -7.94
CA THR A 196 -6.77 20.99 -6.75
C THR A 196 -7.02 22.13 -5.77
N ALA A 197 -7.04 23.39 -6.23
CA ALA A 197 -7.29 24.56 -5.40
C ALA A 197 -8.71 24.51 -4.77
N ARG A 198 -9.75 24.23 -5.56
CA ARG A 198 -11.12 24.12 -5.06
C ARG A 198 -11.30 22.97 -4.09
N LEU A 199 -10.69 21.81 -4.35
CA LEU A 199 -10.71 20.66 -3.45
C LEU A 199 -9.96 20.98 -2.14
N ALA A 200 -8.91 21.77 -2.17
CA ALA A 200 -8.22 22.23 -0.96
C ALA A 200 -9.16 23.02 -0.06
N GLU A 201 -9.92 23.98 -0.58
CA GLU A 201 -10.89 24.75 0.17
C GLU A 201 -12.00 23.87 0.77
N VAL A 202 -12.64 23.05 -0.07
CA VAL A 202 -13.69 22.11 0.38
C VAL A 202 -13.15 21.11 1.40
N GLY A 203 -11.96 20.57 1.16
CA GLY A 203 -11.30 19.59 2.02
C GLY A 203 -11.01 20.16 3.41
N MET A 204 -10.46 21.36 3.49
CA MET A 204 -10.17 22.02 4.78
C MET A 204 -11.42 22.33 5.58
N VAL A 205 -12.51 22.78 4.95
CA VAL A 205 -13.81 22.95 5.62
C VAL A 205 -14.30 21.62 6.20
N LYS A 206 -14.29 20.55 5.38
CA LYS A 206 -14.74 19.21 5.82
C LYS A 206 -13.86 18.62 6.92
N LEU A 207 -12.54 18.80 6.86
CA LEU A 207 -11.62 18.35 7.92
C LEU A 207 -11.94 19.04 9.25
N LYS A 208 -12.26 20.33 9.23
CA LYS A 208 -12.67 21.10 10.40
C LYS A 208 -14.02 20.62 10.95
N GLU A 209 -15.03 20.48 10.11
CA GLU A 209 -16.36 19.97 10.47
C GLU A 209 -16.30 18.58 11.11
N LEU A 210 -15.48 17.69 10.58
CA LEU A 210 -15.28 16.31 11.06
C LEU A 210 -14.25 16.19 12.19
N GLN A 211 -13.66 17.32 12.65
CA GLN A 211 -12.61 17.37 13.68
C GLN A 211 -11.36 16.55 13.33
N LEU A 212 -10.99 16.51 12.03
CA LEU A 212 -9.89 15.73 11.48
C LEU A 212 -8.61 16.55 11.22
N THR A 213 -8.63 17.88 11.42
CA THR A 213 -7.49 18.78 11.15
C THR A 213 -6.21 18.29 11.83
N ARG A 214 -6.30 17.84 13.12
CA ARG A 214 -5.12 17.32 13.84
C ARG A 214 -4.50 16.08 13.18
N PHE A 215 -5.33 15.26 12.51
CA PHE A 215 -4.82 14.09 11.78
C PHE A 215 -4.18 14.50 10.46
N TYR A 216 -4.71 15.50 9.79
CA TYR A 216 -4.08 16.07 8.61
C TYR A 216 -2.67 16.60 8.93
N GLU A 217 -2.54 17.36 10.02
CA GLU A 217 -1.25 17.85 10.50
C GLU A 217 -0.31 16.73 10.98
N PHE A 218 -0.84 15.62 11.47
CA PHE A 218 -0.04 14.43 11.81
C PHE A 218 0.46 13.68 10.58
N GLU A 219 -0.34 13.61 9.51
CA GLU A 219 0.01 12.91 8.27
C GLU A 219 1.05 13.66 7.43
N ARG A 220 1.05 14.98 7.43
CA ARG A 220 1.99 15.79 6.62
C ARG A 220 3.46 15.42 6.84
N PRO A 221 4.01 15.49 8.06
CA PRO A 221 5.40 15.10 8.27
C PRO A 221 5.66 13.61 7.96
N LEU A 222 4.68 12.74 8.19
CA LEU A 222 4.82 11.35 7.79
C LEU A 222 4.91 11.20 6.27
N GLY A 223 4.02 11.85 5.51
CA GLY A 223 4.05 11.85 4.05
C GLY A 223 5.41 12.28 3.52
N TRP A 224 5.99 13.33 4.10
CA TRP A 224 7.32 13.81 3.75
C TRP A 224 8.43 12.78 4.06
N ARG A 225 8.36 12.07 5.23
CA ARG A 225 9.31 10.98 5.57
C ARG A 225 9.22 9.81 4.59
N LEU A 226 8.00 9.43 4.21
CA LEU A 226 7.79 8.35 3.25
C LEU A 226 8.28 8.73 1.85
N ALA A 227 8.12 9.99 1.46
CA ALA A 227 8.69 10.52 0.22
C ALA A 227 10.22 10.49 0.21
N GLN A 228 10.87 10.83 1.33
CA GLN A 228 12.32 10.68 1.47
C GLN A 228 12.77 9.22 1.32
N MET A 229 12.04 8.25 1.92
CA MET A 229 12.35 6.83 1.74
C MET A 229 12.20 6.40 0.28
N GLN A 230 11.17 6.89 -0.40
CA GLN A 230 10.98 6.63 -1.83
C GLN A 230 12.11 7.23 -2.65
N ARG A 231 12.53 8.47 -2.37
CA ARG A 231 13.65 9.15 -3.02
C ARG A 231 14.97 8.38 -2.83
N ASP A 232 15.26 8.01 -1.60
CA ASP A 232 16.51 7.34 -1.24
C ASP A 232 16.57 5.91 -1.78
N GLY A 233 15.41 5.25 -1.95
CA GLY A 233 15.29 3.90 -2.49
C GLY A 233 16.09 2.84 -1.73
N ILE A 234 16.03 1.61 -2.23
CA ILE A 234 16.83 0.48 -1.72
C ILE A 234 17.61 -0.18 -2.84
N LEU A 235 18.85 -0.53 -2.60
CA LEU A 235 19.74 -1.11 -3.61
C LEU A 235 19.22 -2.49 -4.04
N PHE A 236 19.32 -2.78 -5.35
CA PHE A 236 18.86 -4.02 -5.95
C PHE A 236 20.03 -4.82 -6.53
N ASP A 237 20.13 -6.08 -6.16
CA ASP A 237 21.15 -7.00 -6.69
C ASP A 237 20.58 -7.78 -7.88
N ASP A 238 20.79 -7.27 -9.09
CA ASP A 238 20.26 -7.86 -10.32
C ASP A 238 20.90 -9.21 -10.66
N GLU A 239 22.15 -9.46 -10.27
CA GLU A 239 22.81 -10.74 -10.47
C GLU A 239 22.16 -11.83 -9.60
N TRP A 240 21.96 -11.56 -8.32
CA TRP A 240 21.19 -12.44 -7.43
C TRP A 240 19.78 -12.66 -7.94
N ALA A 241 19.09 -11.59 -8.30
CA ALA A 241 17.72 -11.61 -8.78
C ALA A 241 17.59 -12.46 -10.04
N SER A 242 18.51 -12.34 -10.99
CA SER A 242 18.55 -13.15 -12.23
C SER A 242 18.65 -14.64 -11.94
N ARG A 243 19.56 -15.02 -11.03
CA ARG A 243 19.73 -16.41 -10.63
C ARG A 243 18.48 -16.96 -9.95
N VAL A 244 17.92 -16.22 -9.00
CA VAL A 244 16.71 -16.61 -8.27
C VAL A 244 15.50 -16.69 -9.19
N GLU A 245 15.35 -15.76 -10.12
CA GLU A 245 14.29 -15.82 -11.13
C GLU A 245 14.38 -17.10 -11.95
N GLN A 246 15.60 -17.47 -12.42
CA GLN A 246 15.81 -18.67 -13.20
C GLN A 246 15.48 -19.93 -12.38
N GLU A 247 15.91 -20.01 -11.11
CA GLU A 247 15.57 -21.11 -10.21
C GLU A 247 14.04 -21.29 -10.06
N TYR A 248 13.28 -20.20 -9.95
CA TYR A 248 11.83 -20.28 -9.90
C TYR A 248 11.22 -20.72 -11.23
N LEU A 249 11.74 -20.23 -12.35
CA LEU A 249 11.24 -20.62 -13.67
C LEU A 249 11.52 -22.09 -13.97
N ASP A 250 12.72 -22.58 -13.65
CA ASP A 250 13.09 -24.00 -13.83
C ASP A 250 12.20 -24.91 -12.99
N THR A 251 11.95 -24.52 -11.73
CA THR A 251 11.03 -25.24 -10.85
C THR A 251 9.59 -25.22 -11.39
N ALA A 252 9.12 -24.06 -11.84
CA ALA A 252 7.80 -23.95 -12.45
C ALA A 252 7.67 -24.84 -13.70
N GLU A 253 8.67 -24.85 -14.56
CA GLU A 253 8.68 -25.68 -15.77
C GLU A 253 8.69 -27.18 -15.46
N GLN A 254 9.39 -27.60 -14.41
CA GLN A 254 9.35 -28.98 -13.93
C GLN A 254 7.91 -29.40 -13.58
N TYR A 255 7.19 -28.60 -12.81
CA TYR A 255 5.80 -28.89 -12.46
C TYR A 255 4.83 -28.75 -13.65
N GLU A 256 5.08 -27.83 -14.57
CA GLU A 256 4.31 -27.73 -15.82
C GLU A 256 4.47 -29.00 -16.68
N ARG A 257 5.68 -29.57 -16.76
CA ARG A 257 5.92 -30.87 -17.44
C ARG A 257 5.21 -32.01 -16.69
N GLU A 258 5.28 -32.05 -15.38
CA GLU A 258 4.55 -33.02 -14.56
C GLU A 258 3.04 -32.97 -14.85
N LEU A 259 2.46 -31.77 -14.92
CA LEU A 259 1.04 -31.58 -15.25
C LEU A 259 0.72 -32.13 -16.64
N ALA A 260 1.58 -31.93 -17.64
CA ALA A 260 1.37 -32.41 -18.99
C ALA A 260 1.56 -33.94 -19.12
N GLU A 261 2.66 -34.48 -18.61
CA GLU A 261 3.11 -35.85 -18.88
C GLU A 261 2.52 -36.85 -17.88
N GLN A 262 2.56 -36.55 -16.60
CA GLN A 262 2.05 -37.46 -15.55
C GLN A 262 0.53 -37.34 -15.39
N TRP A 263 0.02 -36.10 -15.37
CA TRP A 263 -1.41 -35.86 -15.12
C TRP A 263 -2.25 -35.76 -16.40
N GLY A 264 -1.63 -35.68 -17.58
CA GLY A 264 -2.30 -35.61 -18.87
C GLY A 264 -3.12 -34.32 -19.06
N ILE A 265 -2.73 -33.23 -18.40
CA ILE A 265 -3.40 -31.94 -18.56
C ILE A 265 -3.12 -31.39 -19.96
N THR A 266 -4.16 -30.97 -20.67
CA THR A 266 -4.03 -30.29 -21.97
C THR A 266 -4.03 -28.77 -21.78
N LYS A 267 -3.11 -28.10 -22.48
CA LYS A 267 -3.04 -26.64 -22.40
C LYS A 267 -4.18 -26.00 -23.19
N GLY A 268 -5.03 -25.24 -22.51
CA GLY A 268 -6.13 -24.51 -23.14
C GLY A 268 -5.62 -23.46 -24.14
N LYS A 269 -6.37 -23.18 -25.21
CA LYS A 269 -5.98 -22.23 -26.29
C LYS A 269 -5.59 -20.83 -25.79
N THR A 270 -6.24 -20.36 -24.73
CA THR A 270 -6.01 -19.05 -24.14
C THR A 270 -5.21 -19.11 -22.84
N ALA A 271 -4.86 -20.30 -22.35
CA ALA A 271 -4.12 -20.49 -21.12
C ALA A 271 -2.62 -20.19 -21.34
N LYS A 272 -2.03 -19.42 -20.42
CA LYS A 272 -0.58 -19.11 -20.46
C LYS A 272 0.28 -20.34 -20.15
N SER A 273 -0.25 -21.30 -19.34
CA SER A 273 0.45 -22.49 -18.90
C SER A 273 -0.52 -23.64 -18.62
N TYR A 274 -0.03 -24.85 -18.38
CA TYR A 274 -0.84 -26.01 -17.99
C TYR A 274 -1.54 -25.76 -16.64
N ALA A 275 -0.83 -25.20 -15.67
CA ALA A 275 -1.40 -24.84 -14.35
C ALA A 275 -2.52 -23.79 -14.44
N ASN A 276 -2.64 -23.07 -15.55
CA ASN A 276 -3.72 -22.09 -15.81
C ASN A 276 -4.82 -22.62 -16.74
N SER A 277 -4.76 -23.90 -17.12
CA SER A 277 -5.75 -24.57 -17.98
C SER A 277 -6.97 -25.04 -17.16
N ALA A 278 -7.76 -24.07 -16.67
CA ALA A 278 -8.80 -24.30 -15.66
C ALA A 278 -9.79 -25.43 -16.03
N ALA A 279 -10.28 -25.49 -17.28
CA ALA A 279 -11.21 -26.54 -17.72
C ALA A 279 -10.58 -27.94 -17.58
N ALA A 280 -9.38 -28.15 -18.16
CA ALA A 280 -8.70 -29.44 -18.11
C ALA A 280 -8.34 -29.88 -16.67
N LEU A 281 -8.01 -28.91 -15.81
CA LEU A 281 -7.74 -29.18 -14.38
C LEU A 281 -9.01 -29.57 -13.64
N ILE A 282 -10.13 -28.90 -13.87
CA ILE A 282 -11.43 -29.24 -13.24
C ILE A 282 -11.83 -30.65 -13.69
N ASP A 283 -11.84 -30.92 -15.01
CA ASP A 283 -12.19 -32.25 -15.57
C ASP A 283 -11.29 -33.35 -14.96
N LYS A 284 -10.01 -33.06 -14.72
CA LYS A 284 -9.09 -34.02 -14.12
C LYS A 284 -9.36 -34.27 -12.63
N PHE A 285 -9.63 -33.22 -11.87
CA PHE A 285 -10.01 -33.35 -10.47
C PHE A 285 -11.36 -34.10 -10.30
N GLU A 286 -12.31 -33.89 -11.22
CA GLU A 286 -13.59 -34.61 -11.22
C GLU A 286 -13.43 -36.10 -11.52
N GLN A 287 -12.42 -36.50 -12.32
CA GLN A 287 -12.05 -37.91 -12.51
C GLN A 287 -11.56 -38.58 -11.23
N PHE A 288 -11.12 -37.80 -10.25
CA PHE A 288 -10.70 -38.27 -8.92
C PHE A 288 -11.78 -38.05 -7.85
N ASP A 289 -13.04 -37.83 -8.24
CA ASP A 289 -14.19 -37.64 -7.38
C ASP A 289 -14.08 -36.44 -6.42
N VAL A 290 -13.42 -35.35 -6.84
CA VAL A 290 -13.38 -34.10 -6.05
C VAL A 290 -14.75 -33.47 -6.01
N VAL A 291 -15.27 -33.24 -4.79
CA VAL A 291 -16.52 -32.51 -4.55
C VAL A 291 -16.20 -31.04 -4.35
N TRP A 292 -16.73 -30.19 -5.22
CA TRP A 292 -16.47 -28.76 -5.18
C TRP A 292 -17.40 -28.03 -4.21
N ASN A 293 -16.81 -27.23 -3.33
CA ASN A 293 -17.51 -26.42 -2.32
C ASN A 293 -17.42 -24.90 -2.60
N LYS A 294 -16.66 -24.50 -3.63
CA LYS A 294 -16.47 -23.11 -4.01
C LYS A 294 -16.53 -22.94 -5.54
N PHE A 295 -17.28 -21.94 -5.97
CA PHE A 295 -17.48 -21.62 -7.38
C PHE A 295 -17.08 -20.17 -7.66
N SER A 296 -16.71 -19.88 -8.89
CA SER A 296 -16.38 -18.53 -9.35
C SER A 296 -17.67 -17.72 -9.55
N ASP A 297 -17.74 -16.53 -8.95
CA ASP A 297 -18.88 -15.61 -9.11
C ASP A 297 -19.11 -15.17 -10.57
N LYS A 298 -18.04 -15.19 -11.39
CA LYS A 298 -18.10 -14.75 -12.80
C LYS A 298 -18.56 -15.83 -13.75
N THR A 299 -18.21 -17.08 -13.52
CA THR A 299 -18.39 -18.16 -14.49
C THR A 299 -19.25 -19.30 -13.97
N ASN A 300 -19.58 -19.30 -12.68
CA ASN A 300 -20.27 -20.38 -11.97
C ASN A 300 -19.61 -21.77 -12.17
N ARG A 301 -18.31 -21.79 -12.46
CA ARG A 301 -17.48 -23.02 -12.52
C ARG A 301 -16.74 -23.20 -11.21
N PRO A 302 -16.30 -24.44 -10.88
CA PRO A 302 -15.44 -24.68 -9.72
C PRO A 302 -14.25 -23.70 -9.67
N SER A 303 -13.98 -23.17 -8.48
CA SER A 303 -12.85 -22.25 -8.27
C SER A 303 -11.54 -23.02 -8.09
N LEU A 304 -10.53 -22.64 -8.86
CA LEU A 304 -9.13 -23.10 -8.70
C LEU A 304 -8.26 -22.01 -8.09
N ASP A 305 -8.83 -21.21 -7.19
CA ASP A 305 -8.03 -20.21 -6.47
C ASP A 305 -7.04 -20.86 -5.49
N LYS A 306 -6.10 -20.05 -5.01
CA LYS A 306 -5.02 -20.50 -4.13
C LYS A 306 -5.55 -21.28 -2.91
N SER A 307 -6.69 -20.88 -2.37
CA SER A 307 -7.26 -21.49 -1.15
C SER A 307 -7.74 -22.91 -1.42
N VAL A 308 -8.48 -23.10 -2.52
CA VAL A 308 -9.01 -24.42 -2.91
C VAL A 308 -7.87 -25.36 -3.28
N ILE A 309 -6.93 -24.91 -4.11
CA ILE A 309 -5.78 -25.75 -4.49
C ILE A 309 -4.97 -26.17 -3.27
N LYS A 310 -4.71 -25.26 -2.32
CA LYS A 310 -3.96 -25.58 -1.11
C LYS A 310 -4.72 -26.50 -0.16
N GLU A 311 -6.05 -26.37 -0.07
CA GLU A 311 -6.91 -27.31 0.64
C GLU A 311 -6.80 -28.71 0.04
N LEU A 312 -6.88 -28.84 -1.29
CA LEU A 312 -6.72 -30.12 -1.98
C LEU A 312 -5.30 -30.69 -1.82
N THR A 313 -4.26 -29.87 -1.82
CA THR A 313 -2.87 -30.29 -1.58
C THR A 313 -2.71 -30.89 -0.17
N ASN A 314 -3.26 -30.24 0.83
CA ASN A 314 -3.07 -30.64 2.23
C ASN A 314 -4.03 -31.76 2.68
N PHE A 315 -5.26 -31.75 2.16
CA PHE A 315 -6.38 -32.54 2.72
C PHE A 315 -7.21 -33.25 1.65
N GLY A 316 -6.70 -33.39 0.42
CA GLY A 316 -7.33 -34.22 -0.61
C GLY A 316 -7.58 -35.64 -0.12
N SER A 317 -8.68 -36.26 -0.57
CA SER A 317 -9.13 -37.58 -0.08
C SER A 317 -8.20 -38.74 -0.47
N ASN A 318 -7.36 -38.55 -1.49
CA ASN A 318 -6.38 -39.53 -1.94
C ASN A 318 -5.09 -38.85 -2.41
N GLU A 319 -4.03 -39.64 -2.67
CA GLU A 319 -2.71 -39.13 -3.06
C GLU A 319 -2.70 -38.52 -4.47
N ASP A 320 -3.57 -38.98 -5.38
CA ASP A 320 -3.66 -38.40 -6.74
C ASP A 320 -4.18 -36.96 -6.70
N ILE A 321 -5.21 -36.69 -5.88
CA ILE A 321 -5.73 -35.34 -5.66
C ILE A 321 -4.64 -34.44 -5.06
N LYS A 322 -3.92 -34.92 -4.05
CA LYS A 322 -2.86 -34.15 -3.39
C LYS A 322 -1.71 -33.88 -4.36
N GLY A 323 -1.29 -34.90 -5.12
CA GLY A 323 -0.20 -34.78 -6.11
C GLY A 323 -0.52 -33.79 -7.21
N LEU A 324 -1.69 -33.93 -7.86
CA LEU A 324 -2.16 -32.98 -8.88
C LEU A 324 -2.27 -31.56 -8.32
N ALA A 325 -2.89 -31.40 -7.15
CA ALA A 325 -3.06 -30.10 -6.52
C ALA A 325 -1.71 -29.47 -6.15
N ASN A 326 -0.74 -30.27 -5.66
CA ASN A 326 0.61 -29.82 -5.38
C ASN A 326 1.33 -29.34 -6.64
N ALA A 327 1.26 -30.09 -7.74
CA ALA A 327 1.87 -29.69 -9.01
C ALA A 327 1.28 -28.35 -9.52
N VAL A 328 -0.04 -28.18 -9.45
CA VAL A 328 -0.71 -26.89 -9.80
C VAL A 328 -0.26 -25.77 -8.86
N PHE A 329 -0.19 -26.03 -7.56
CA PHE A 329 0.19 -25.03 -6.55
C PHE A 329 1.64 -24.56 -6.78
N GLU A 330 2.57 -25.51 -6.92
CA GLU A 330 3.99 -25.21 -7.06
C GLU A 330 4.29 -24.51 -8.39
N ALA A 331 3.70 -24.94 -9.51
CA ALA A 331 3.84 -24.25 -10.79
C ALA A 331 3.39 -22.79 -10.69
N LYS A 332 2.18 -22.54 -10.17
CA LYS A 332 1.64 -21.19 -10.00
C LYS A 332 2.47 -20.35 -9.04
N ARG A 333 2.91 -20.93 -7.90
CA ARG A 333 3.70 -20.24 -6.89
C ARG A 333 5.03 -19.75 -7.47
N ASN A 334 5.76 -20.63 -8.15
CA ASN A 334 7.07 -20.31 -8.69
C ASN A 334 6.97 -19.28 -9.83
N HIS A 335 5.99 -19.40 -10.74
CA HIS A 335 5.71 -18.33 -11.71
C HIS A 335 5.40 -16.98 -11.06
N HIS A 336 4.66 -16.98 -9.97
CA HIS A 336 4.31 -15.75 -9.24
C HIS A 336 5.54 -15.13 -8.58
N TYR A 337 6.43 -15.93 -7.99
CA TYR A 337 7.67 -15.45 -7.36
C TYR A 337 8.67 -14.92 -8.39
N ALA A 338 8.83 -15.58 -9.54
CA ALA A 338 9.56 -15.03 -10.67
C ALA A 338 8.96 -13.70 -11.15
N GLY A 339 7.63 -13.58 -11.14
CA GLY A 339 6.91 -12.34 -11.47
C GLY A 339 7.26 -11.17 -10.56
N TYR A 340 7.52 -11.38 -9.26
CA TYR A 340 7.97 -10.31 -8.37
C TYR A 340 9.37 -9.80 -8.73
N ILE A 341 10.29 -10.69 -9.14
CA ILE A 341 11.62 -10.29 -9.61
C ILE A 341 11.51 -9.41 -10.86
N ARG A 342 10.67 -9.82 -11.84
CA ARG A 342 10.43 -9.00 -13.05
C ARG A 342 9.87 -7.64 -12.71
N GLN A 343 8.88 -7.57 -11.83
CA GLN A 343 8.31 -6.29 -11.40
C GLN A 343 9.37 -5.38 -10.75
N MET A 344 10.29 -5.94 -9.96
CA MET A 344 11.40 -5.14 -9.43
C MET A 344 12.30 -4.60 -10.55
N ARG A 345 12.64 -5.42 -11.56
CA ARG A 345 13.43 -4.97 -12.71
C ARG A 345 12.71 -3.92 -13.55
N ASP A 346 11.41 -4.09 -13.77
CA ASP A 346 10.62 -3.11 -14.51
C ASP A 346 10.61 -1.74 -13.81
N GLU A 347 10.72 -1.72 -12.47
CA GLU A 347 10.76 -0.50 -11.66
C GLU A 347 12.18 -0.04 -11.29
N LEU A 348 13.23 -0.77 -11.68
CA LEU A 348 14.62 -0.42 -11.36
C LEU A 348 15.00 0.95 -11.91
N GLY A 349 15.48 1.81 -11.02
CA GLY A 349 15.98 3.15 -11.36
C GLY A 349 17.33 3.10 -12.10
N SER A 350 17.69 4.19 -12.75
CA SER A 350 18.98 4.33 -13.43
C SER A 350 20.18 4.33 -12.48
N ASP A 351 19.94 4.54 -11.21
CA ASP A 351 20.91 4.50 -10.10
C ASP A 351 21.10 3.09 -9.48
N GLY A 352 20.40 2.07 -10.01
CA GLY A 352 20.46 0.70 -9.51
C GLY A 352 19.61 0.44 -8.27
N ARG A 353 18.67 1.34 -7.96
CA ARG A 353 17.77 1.22 -6.80
C ARG A 353 16.34 0.97 -7.19
N ILE A 354 15.60 0.38 -6.27
CA ILE A 354 14.15 0.31 -6.32
C ILE A 354 13.60 1.48 -5.49
N HIS A 355 12.76 2.29 -6.11
CA HIS A 355 12.08 3.43 -5.51
C HIS A 355 10.57 3.14 -5.40
N PRO A 356 10.14 2.35 -4.41
CA PRO A 356 8.76 1.92 -4.35
C PRO A 356 7.84 3.09 -3.98
N ASN A 357 6.65 3.13 -4.57
CA ASN A 357 5.65 4.12 -4.21
C ASN A 357 5.08 3.79 -2.82
N ILE A 358 5.44 4.60 -1.81
CA ILE A 358 5.02 4.42 -0.41
C ILE A 358 3.95 5.46 -0.08
N ARG A 359 2.73 5.00 0.20
CA ARG A 359 1.59 5.88 0.52
C ARG A 359 1.17 5.77 1.97
N PRO A 360 0.89 6.89 2.66
CA PRO A 360 0.60 6.89 4.11
C PRO A 360 -0.73 6.24 4.47
N MET A 361 -1.77 6.31 3.63
CA MET A 361 -3.14 5.93 3.97
C MET A 361 -3.90 5.30 2.79
N GLN A 362 -3.39 4.23 2.21
CA GLN A 362 -4.05 3.60 1.06
C GLN A 362 -5.19 2.66 1.46
N ALA A 363 -5.05 1.95 2.57
CA ALA A 363 -6.07 1.01 3.05
C ALA A 363 -7.21 1.75 3.78
N ALA A 364 -8.41 1.16 3.80
CA ALA A 364 -9.56 1.70 4.54
C ALA A 364 -9.34 1.75 6.08
N THR A 365 -8.34 1.04 6.60
CA THR A 365 -7.85 1.12 7.98
C THR A 365 -6.77 2.20 8.17
N HIS A 366 -6.47 2.98 7.13
CA HIS A 366 -5.37 3.94 7.03
C HIS A 366 -3.97 3.30 7.14
N ARG A 367 -3.82 1.98 6.95
CA ARG A 367 -2.49 1.37 6.83
C ARG A 367 -1.74 1.93 5.64
N MET A 368 -0.43 2.09 5.80
CA MET A 368 0.49 2.42 4.71
C MET A 368 0.50 1.30 3.67
N SER A 369 0.76 1.64 2.43
CA SER A 369 0.94 0.67 1.34
C SER A 369 2.19 0.93 0.55
N ILE A 370 2.74 -0.14 -0.03
CA ILE A 370 3.85 -0.07 -0.98
C ILE A 370 3.39 -0.70 -2.30
N SER A 371 3.64 0.01 -3.39
CA SER A 371 3.36 -0.46 -4.74
C SER A 371 4.50 -0.07 -5.68
N ASN A 372 4.56 -0.70 -6.84
CA ASN A 372 5.55 -0.43 -7.88
C ASN A 372 7.01 -0.47 -7.38
N PRO A 373 7.49 -1.65 -6.93
CA PRO A 373 6.84 -2.95 -6.85
C PRO A 373 6.08 -3.19 -5.53
N PRO A 374 5.20 -4.21 -5.45
CA PRO A 374 4.37 -4.47 -4.28
C PRO A 374 5.12 -5.22 -3.17
N ILE A 375 6.14 -4.61 -2.58
CA ILE A 375 7.09 -5.21 -1.63
C ILE A 375 6.39 -5.84 -0.42
N GLN A 376 5.27 -5.29 0.03
CA GLN A 376 4.47 -5.85 1.14
C GLN A 376 3.88 -7.23 0.83
N GLN A 377 3.78 -7.61 -0.45
CA GLN A 377 3.22 -8.90 -0.88
C GLN A 377 4.32 -9.97 -1.09
N PHE A 378 5.59 -9.60 -0.94
CA PHE A 378 6.68 -10.55 -1.11
C PHE A 378 6.61 -11.69 -0.09
N PRO A 379 6.92 -12.93 -0.49
CA PRO A 379 6.77 -14.09 0.36
C PRO A 379 7.58 -13.94 1.66
N ARG A 380 6.98 -14.37 2.78
CA ARG A 380 7.66 -14.40 4.07
C ARG A 380 8.33 -15.75 4.35
N ASP A 381 7.84 -16.79 3.73
CA ASP A 381 8.32 -18.19 3.84
C ASP A 381 9.50 -18.49 2.91
N ASP A 382 9.73 -17.66 1.91
CA ASP A 382 10.86 -17.74 0.99
C ASP A 382 11.58 -16.38 0.91
N ALA A 383 12.75 -16.31 1.53
CA ALA A 383 13.53 -15.08 1.62
C ALA A 383 14.25 -14.70 0.32
N ARG A 384 14.26 -15.55 -0.73
CA ARG A 384 15.05 -15.32 -1.96
C ARG A 384 14.59 -14.07 -2.71
N VAL A 385 13.26 -13.82 -2.78
CA VAL A 385 12.72 -12.62 -3.43
C VAL A 385 13.18 -11.36 -2.69
N ARG A 386 13.03 -11.34 -1.35
CA ARG A 386 13.46 -10.20 -0.51
C ARG A 386 14.97 -10.02 -0.53
N GLY A 387 15.73 -11.12 -0.63
CA GLY A 387 17.18 -11.13 -0.71
C GLY A 387 17.76 -10.43 -1.95
N SER A 388 16.93 -10.07 -2.93
CA SER A 388 17.30 -9.19 -4.04
C SER A 388 17.48 -7.73 -3.61
N LEU A 389 16.91 -7.34 -2.47
CA LEU A 389 17.07 -6.02 -1.89
C LEU A 389 18.21 -6.05 -0.86
N ILE A 390 19.18 -5.15 -1.04
CA ILE A 390 20.44 -5.18 -0.30
C ILE A 390 20.76 -3.84 0.34
N ALA A 391 21.63 -3.89 1.34
CA ALA A 391 22.21 -2.71 1.97
C ALA A 391 23.17 -1.99 1.03
N ASP A 392 23.42 -0.72 1.30
CA ASP A 392 24.44 0.08 0.63
C ASP A 392 25.86 -0.48 0.89
N ASP A 393 26.85 -0.04 0.12
CA ASP A 393 28.22 -0.54 0.27
C ASP A 393 28.79 -0.17 1.65
N GLY A 394 29.36 -1.16 2.33
CA GLY A 394 29.84 -1.00 3.71
C GLY A 394 28.75 -1.02 4.77
N GLU A 395 27.49 -1.19 4.38
CA GLU A 395 26.33 -1.22 5.26
C GLU A 395 25.73 -2.62 5.41
N VAL A 396 24.83 -2.76 6.38
CA VAL A 396 24.04 -3.96 6.64
C VAL A 396 22.56 -3.61 6.79
N ILE A 397 21.69 -4.54 6.43
CA ILE A 397 20.26 -4.43 6.68
C ILE A 397 19.98 -4.65 8.16
N ILE A 398 19.20 -3.73 8.72
CA ILE A 398 18.61 -3.83 10.05
C ILE A 398 17.10 -3.86 9.88
N THR A 399 16.44 -4.75 10.60
CA THR A 399 14.97 -4.78 10.68
C THR A 399 14.53 -4.48 12.11
N ALA A 400 13.47 -3.69 12.25
CA ALA A 400 12.81 -3.41 13.53
C ALA A 400 11.30 -3.58 13.36
N ASP A 401 10.72 -4.57 14.05
CA ASP A 401 9.32 -5.00 13.89
C ASP A 401 8.62 -5.05 15.26
N TYR A 402 7.34 -4.70 15.30
CA TYR A 402 6.58 -4.78 16.52
C TYR A 402 6.29 -6.22 16.95
N ALA A 403 6.55 -6.53 18.22
CA ALA A 403 6.19 -7.80 18.81
C ALA A 403 4.67 -7.92 19.02
N GLN A 404 3.97 -8.62 18.12
CA GLN A 404 2.53 -8.91 18.23
C GLN A 404 1.66 -7.64 18.44
N VAL A 405 1.90 -6.59 17.69
CA VAL A 405 1.26 -5.26 17.87
C VAL A 405 -0.26 -5.32 17.94
N GLU A 406 -0.91 -6.17 17.13
CA GLU A 406 -2.37 -6.26 17.08
C GLU A 406 -2.96 -6.81 18.39
N PHE A 407 -2.31 -7.79 19.03
CA PHE A 407 -2.73 -8.28 20.34
C PHE A 407 -2.48 -7.25 21.44
N ARG A 408 -1.33 -6.56 21.42
CA ARG A 408 -0.99 -5.52 22.38
C ARG A 408 -1.95 -4.35 22.29
N VAL A 409 -2.26 -3.90 21.08
CA VAL A 409 -3.28 -2.86 20.82
C VAL A 409 -4.67 -3.36 21.25
N GLY A 410 -5.03 -4.61 20.93
CA GLY A 410 -6.29 -5.21 21.35
C GLY A 410 -6.46 -5.20 22.88
N ALA A 411 -5.44 -5.59 23.64
CA ALA A 411 -5.41 -5.50 25.10
C ALA A 411 -5.56 -4.04 25.58
N ALA A 412 -4.81 -3.13 24.98
CA ALA A 412 -4.80 -1.73 25.34
C ALA A 412 -6.16 -1.04 25.11
N VAL A 413 -6.83 -1.29 23.96
CA VAL A 413 -8.11 -0.64 23.65
C VAL A 413 -9.29 -1.26 24.40
N SER A 414 -9.23 -2.56 24.66
CA SER A 414 -10.27 -3.29 25.41
C SER A 414 -10.13 -3.19 26.92
N GLN A 415 -8.94 -2.84 27.42
CA GLN A 415 -8.57 -2.86 28.84
C GLN A 415 -8.84 -4.24 29.49
N ASP A 416 -8.69 -5.33 28.69
CA ASP A 416 -8.83 -6.68 29.22
C ASP A 416 -7.68 -7.00 30.18
N LYS A 417 -8.02 -7.27 31.45
CA LYS A 417 -7.03 -7.46 32.51
C LYS A 417 -6.17 -8.70 32.30
N VAL A 418 -6.74 -9.78 31.74
CA VAL A 418 -6.03 -11.04 31.52
C VAL A 418 -5.04 -10.89 30.37
N MET A 419 -5.48 -10.33 29.22
CA MET A 419 -4.57 -10.05 28.11
C MET A 419 -3.44 -9.10 28.53
N THR A 420 -3.78 -8.02 29.23
CA THR A 420 -2.80 -7.03 29.70
C THR A 420 -1.78 -7.66 30.65
N SER A 421 -2.24 -8.42 31.64
CA SER A 421 -1.33 -9.11 32.60
C SER A 421 -0.39 -10.08 31.87
N LYS A 422 -0.91 -10.91 30.95
CA LYS A 422 -0.10 -11.82 30.15
C LYS A 422 0.99 -11.10 29.35
N ILE A 423 0.63 -9.99 28.70
CA ILE A 423 1.59 -9.19 27.92
C ILE A 423 2.68 -8.61 28.82
N ILE A 424 2.31 -8.02 29.98
CA ILE A 424 3.26 -7.42 30.92
C ILE A 424 4.21 -8.48 31.50
N ASN A 425 3.70 -9.70 31.76
CA ASN A 425 4.50 -10.81 32.27
C ASN A 425 5.32 -11.53 31.19
N GLY A 426 5.23 -11.13 29.92
CA GLY A 426 5.90 -11.82 28.82
C GLY A 426 5.33 -13.20 28.48
N GLU A 427 4.07 -13.48 28.89
CA GLU A 427 3.42 -14.75 28.64
C GLU A 427 2.90 -14.86 27.19
N ASP A 428 2.85 -16.08 26.68
CA ASP A 428 2.38 -16.35 25.32
C ASP A 428 0.84 -16.30 25.22
N LEU A 429 0.34 -15.31 24.47
CA LEU A 429 -1.10 -15.16 24.23
C LEU A 429 -1.73 -16.29 23.40
N HIS A 430 -0.92 -17.00 22.59
CA HIS A 430 -1.39 -18.16 21.81
C HIS A 430 -1.53 -19.44 22.62
N GLU A 431 -0.94 -19.50 23.82
CA GLU A 431 -1.01 -20.65 24.71
C GLU A 431 -2.45 -21.04 25.05
N THR A 432 -3.31 -20.06 25.29
CA THR A 432 -4.73 -20.29 25.57
C THR A 432 -5.44 -21.09 24.48
N THR A 433 -5.19 -20.74 23.21
CA THR A 433 -5.79 -21.44 22.07
C THR A 433 -5.10 -22.77 21.80
N ALA A 434 -3.78 -22.85 21.95
CA ALA A 434 -3.03 -24.10 21.81
C ALA A 434 -3.45 -25.15 22.85
N THR A 435 -3.55 -24.76 24.13
CA THR A 435 -4.03 -25.61 25.19
C THR A 435 -5.47 -26.10 24.97
N ALA A 436 -6.34 -25.22 24.48
CA ALA A 436 -7.74 -25.57 24.18
C ALA A 436 -7.88 -26.58 23.02
N LEU A 437 -6.95 -26.54 22.04
CA LEU A 437 -6.92 -27.44 20.89
C LEU A 437 -6.25 -28.78 21.20
N PHE A 438 -5.08 -28.74 21.81
CA PHE A 438 -4.14 -29.86 21.88
C PHE A 438 -3.87 -30.36 23.32
N GLY A 439 -4.44 -29.68 24.33
CA GLY A 439 -4.18 -29.95 25.73
C GLY A 439 -2.91 -29.28 26.26
N PRO A 440 -2.65 -29.38 27.59
CA PRO A 440 -1.40 -28.92 28.16
C PRO A 440 -0.23 -29.77 27.64
N GLY A 441 0.90 -29.15 27.33
CA GLY A 441 2.08 -29.85 26.78
C GLY A 441 2.13 -29.94 25.26
N PHE A 442 1.38 -29.09 24.57
CA PHE A 442 1.46 -28.93 23.10
C PHE A 442 2.90 -28.62 22.65
N ASN A 443 3.28 -29.13 21.49
CA ASN A 443 4.59 -28.84 20.88
C ASN A 443 4.62 -27.52 20.07
N LYS A 444 5.81 -27.14 19.58
CA LYS A 444 6.01 -25.91 18.81
C LYS A 444 5.17 -25.85 17.51
N GLY A 445 5.00 -27.00 16.82
CA GLY A 445 4.17 -27.10 15.59
C GLY A 445 2.69 -26.88 15.92
N GLN A 446 2.18 -27.52 16.98
CA GLN A 446 0.80 -27.35 17.46
C GLN A 446 0.52 -25.91 17.91
N ARG A 447 1.48 -25.28 18.60
CA ARG A 447 1.40 -23.86 18.92
C ARG A 447 1.30 -22.99 17.66
N GLN A 448 2.12 -23.27 16.65
CA GLN A 448 2.07 -22.55 15.38
C GLN A 448 0.71 -22.72 14.68
N ALA A 449 0.18 -23.95 14.66
CA ALA A 449 -1.15 -24.26 14.11
C ALA A 449 -2.30 -23.54 14.83
N SER A 450 -2.15 -23.20 16.11
CA SER A 450 -3.19 -22.49 16.88
C SER A 450 -3.27 -20.99 16.63
N LYS A 451 -2.19 -20.36 16.10
CA LYS A 451 -2.12 -18.89 15.91
C LYS A 451 -3.26 -18.30 15.07
N PRO A 452 -3.69 -18.92 13.96
CA PRO A 452 -4.80 -18.39 13.16
C PRO A 452 -6.10 -18.25 13.95
N ILE A 453 -6.34 -19.06 14.99
CA ILE A 453 -7.52 -18.94 15.83
C ILE A 453 -7.46 -17.66 16.66
N GLY A 454 -6.34 -17.39 17.31
CA GLY A 454 -6.15 -16.19 18.10
C GLY A 454 -6.31 -14.93 17.25
N PHE A 455 -5.62 -14.85 16.11
CA PHE A 455 -5.73 -13.71 15.19
C PHE A 455 -7.13 -13.61 14.57
N GLY A 456 -7.69 -14.71 14.09
CA GLY A 456 -9.05 -14.71 13.54
C GLY A 456 -10.08 -14.25 14.56
N ARG A 457 -9.94 -14.69 15.83
CA ARG A 457 -10.88 -14.31 16.89
C ARG A 457 -10.67 -12.88 17.39
N LEU A 458 -9.46 -12.36 17.32
CA LEU A 458 -9.18 -10.94 17.55
C LEU A 458 -10.05 -10.04 16.65
N TYR A 459 -10.44 -10.54 15.48
CA TYR A 459 -11.29 -9.83 14.53
C TYR A 459 -12.74 -10.32 14.49
N LEU A 460 -13.21 -10.99 15.53
CA LEU A 460 -14.53 -11.62 15.62
C LEU A 460 -14.80 -12.66 14.53
N GLY A 461 -13.76 -13.27 13.96
CA GLY A 461 -13.90 -14.35 12.98
C GLY A 461 -14.72 -15.52 13.52
N GLY A 462 -15.64 -16.02 12.71
CA GLY A 462 -16.41 -17.22 13.00
C GLY A 462 -15.63 -18.51 12.74
N ALA A 463 -16.06 -19.61 13.34
CA ALA A 463 -15.34 -20.88 13.28
C ALA A 463 -15.08 -21.39 11.85
N ASN A 464 -16.05 -21.25 10.94
CA ASN A 464 -15.90 -21.69 9.54
C ASN A 464 -14.82 -20.86 8.80
N GLY A 465 -14.81 -19.55 8.99
CA GLY A 465 -13.79 -18.67 8.36
C GLY A 465 -12.39 -18.94 8.90
N ILE A 466 -12.27 -19.12 10.23
CA ILE A 466 -10.99 -19.44 10.88
C ILE A 466 -10.51 -20.83 10.45
N TYR A 467 -11.38 -21.84 10.44
CA TYR A 467 -11.04 -23.19 9.97
C TYR A 467 -10.52 -23.17 8.53
N LYS A 468 -11.23 -22.45 7.65
CA LYS A 468 -10.81 -22.28 6.26
C LYS A 468 -9.43 -21.62 6.17
N GLN A 469 -9.21 -20.53 6.89
CA GLN A 469 -7.91 -19.85 6.92
C GLN A 469 -6.79 -20.79 7.45
N MET A 470 -7.10 -21.64 8.45
CA MET A 470 -6.15 -22.64 8.95
C MET A 470 -5.80 -23.66 7.86
N ALA A 471 -6.80 -24.21 7.16
CA ALA A 471 -6.58 -25.14 6.06
C ALA A 471 -5.74 -24.54 4.92
N GLU A 472 -6.01 -23.27 4.58
CA GLU A 472 -5.27 -22.53 3.55
C GLU A 472 -3.83 -22.18 3.93
N SER A 473 -3.55 -21.94 5.22
CA SER A 473 -2.25 -21.48 5.70
C SER A 473 -1.43 -22.57 6.40
N ASP A 474 -1.96 -23.80 6.53
CA ASP A 474 -1.26 -24.86 7.25
C ASP A 474 0.05 -25.26 6.56
N THR A 475 1.11 -25.19 7.33
CA THR A 475 2.46 -25.69 6.99
C THR A 475 2.94 -26.70 8.04
N THR A 476 2.07 -27.04 8.98
CA THR A 476 2.44 -27.81 10.17
C THR A 476 1.88 -29.25 10.16
N GLY A 477 0.90 -29.53 9.29
CA GLY A 477 0.18 -30.80 9.24
C GLY A 477 -0.83 -31.02 10.40
N TYR A 478 -1.10 -29.97 11.20
CA TYR A 478 -2.02 -30.02 12.34
C TYR A 478 -3.33 -29.27 12.05
N LEU A 479 -4.20 -29.82 11.22
CA LEU A 479 -5.54 -29.24 11.02
C LEU A 479 -6.52 -29.78 12.05
N PRO A 480 -7.03 -28.95 12.99
CA PRO A 480 -8.06 -29.39 13.94
C PRO A 480 -9.41 -29.55 13.24
N THR A 481 -10.31 -30.31 13.83
CA THR A 481 -11.70 -30.36 13.35
C THR A 481 -12.43 -29.04 13.63
N ILE A 482 -13.50 -28.77 12.88
CA ILE A 482 -14.34 -27.59 13.11
C ILE A 482 -14.88 -27.49 14.54
N ASN A 483 -15.17 -28.62 15.18
CA ASN A 483 -15.63 -28.65 16.58
C ASN A 483 -14.51 -28.28 17.57
N GLN A 484 -13.28 -28.68 17.30
CA GLN A 484 -12.11 -28.24 18.07
C GLN A 484 -11.87 -26.74 17.90
N VAL A 485 -12.00 -26.18 16.68
CA VAL A 485 -11.92 -24.75 16.44
C VAL A 485 -13.01 -24.02 17.23
N LYS A 486 -14.28 -24.49 17.23
CA LYS A 486 -15.36 -23.91 18.04
C LYS A 486 -15.03 -23.93 19.54
N LYS A 487 -14.44 -25.01 20.04
CA LYS A 487 -14.01 -25.12 21.44
C LYS A 487 -12.91 -24.11 21.77
N ALA A 488 -11.92 -23.96 20.90
CA ALA A 488 -10.83 -23.02 21.11
C ALA A 488 -11.29 -21.54 21.02
N ILE A 489 -12.22 -21.20 20.13
CA ILE A 489 -12.87 -19.89 20.09
C ILE A 489 -13.58 -19.60 21.40
N LYS A 490 -14.37 -20.56 21.93
CA LYS A 490 -15.05 -20.41 23.23
C LYS A 490 -14.05 -20.23 24.38
N ALA A 491 -12.93 -20.93 24.36
CA ALA A 491 -11.86 -20.78 25.35
C ALA A 491 -11.24 -19.37 25.26
N PHE A 492 -10.96 -18.87 24.07
CA PHE A 492 -10.48 -17.50 23.85
C PHE A 492 -11.45 -16.46 24.43
N ASP A 493 -12.73 -16.53 24.04
CA ASP A 493 -13.77 -15.59 24.48
C ASP A 493 -13.98 -15.63 26.00
N THR A 494 -13.83 -16.80 26.60
CA THR A 494 -13.97 -17.00 28.07
C THR A 494 -12.75 -16.46 28.82
N SER A 495 -11.56 -16.69 28.30
CA SER A 495 -10.30 -16.21 28.90
C SER A 495 -10.17 -14.68 28.78
N TYR A 496 -10.55 -14.14 27.64
CA TYR A 496 -10.42 -12.70 27.33
C TYR A 496 -11.79 -12.03 27.26
N ARG A 497 -12.56 -12.14 28.34
CA ARG A 497 -13.95 -11.63 28.42
C ARG A 497 -14.06 -10.13 28.22
N GLY A 498 -13.09 -9.36 28.73
CA GLY A 498 -13.04 -7.92 28.56
C GLY A 498 -12.90 -7.54 27.09
N TYR A 499 -11.97 -8.24 26.41
CA TYR A 499 -11.76 -8.07 24.97
C TYR A 499 -13.02 -8.42 24.16
N TYR A 500 -13.61 -9.59 24.40
CA TYR A 500 -14.81 -10.04 23.68
C TYR A 500 -15.97 -9.07 23.85
N ARG A 501 -16.21 -8.56 25.07
CA ARG A 501 -17.25 -7.56 25.36
C ARG A 501 -16.97 -6.25 24.63
N TRP A 502 -15.72 -5.78 24.62
CA TRP A 502 -15.32 -4.59 23.88
C TRP A 502 -15.55 -4.76 22.39
N ALA A 503 -15.08 -5.87 21.81
CA ALA A 503 -15.17 -6.13 20.37
C ALA A 503 -16.62 -6.23 19.88
N THR A 504 -17.48 -6.94 20.61
CA THR A 504 -18.91 -7.05 20.28
C THR A 504 -19.63 -5.73 20.47
N GLY A 505 -19.36 -5.01 21.57
CA GLY A 505 -19.94 -3.68 21.79
C GLY A 505 -19.50 -2.66 20.74
N LEU A 506 -18.26 -2.73 20.24
CA LEU A 506 -17.77 -1.88 19.17
C LEU A 506 -18.49 -2.17 17.86
N LYS A 507 -18.68 -3.46 17.50
CA LYS A 507 -19.47 -3.89 16.35
C LYS A 507 -20.89 -3.29 16.41
N ASP A 508 -21.58 -3.49 17.54
CA ASP A 508 -22.96 -3.02 17.72
C ASP A 508 -23.08 -1.47 17.68
N LYS A 509 -22.09 -0.78 18.27
CA LYS A 509 -22.00 0.68 18.18
C LYS A 509 -21.81 1.15 16.75
N THR A 510 -20.88 0.52 16.01
CA THR A 510 -20.57 0.86 14.61
C THR A 510 -21.78 0.64 13.71
N GLU A 511 -22.54 -0.42 13.94
CA GLU A 511 -23.79 -0.68 13.22
C GLU A 511 -24.84 0.44 13.45
N LYS A 512 -25.03 0.84 14.70
CA LYS A 512 -25.95 1.92 15.08
C LYS A 512 -25.57 3.29 14.52
N THR A 513 -24.27 3.53 14.27
CA THR A 513 -23.77 4.79 13.70
C THR A 513 -23.69 4.78 12.17
N GLY A 514 -24.27 3.79 11.49
CA GLY A 514 -24.21 3.67 10.03
C GLY A 514 -22.80 3.40 9.50
N GLY A 515 -21.97 2.70 10.29
CA GLY A 515 -20.60 2.35 9.92
C GLY A 515 -19.52 3.33 10.40
N ILE A 516 -19.87 4.41 11.09
CA ILE A 516 -18.87 5.36 11.60
C ILE A 516 -18.21 4.81 12.86
N LEU A 517 -16.89 4.72 12.82
CA LEU A 517 -16.05 4.27 13.91
C LEU A 517 -15.03 5.35 14.29
N TYR A 518 -14.91 5.65 15.58
CA TYR A 518 -13.80 6.43 16.13
C TYR A 518 -12.85 5.50 16.88
N THR A 519 -11.58 5.52 16.48
CA THR A 519 -10.53 4.68 17.10
C THR A 519 -10.14 5.22 18.49
N ALA A 520 -9.32 4.47 19.22
CA ALA A 520 -8.81 4.93 20.52
C ALA A 520 -7.83 6.12 20.42
N THR A 521 -7.26 6.39 19.24
CA THR A 521 -6.49 7.61 18.93
C THR A 521 -7.40 8.77 18.51
N GLY A 522 -8.69 8.50 18.26
CA GLY A 522 -9.70 9.47 17.83
C GLY A 522 -9.83 9.60 16.31
N ARG A 523 -9.17 8.74 15.53
CA ARG A 523 -9.29 8.72 14.08
C ARG A 523 -10.68 8.24 13.67
N ARG A 524 -11.31 8.94 12.72
CA ARG A 524 -12.60 8.56 12.15
C ARG A 524 -12.38 7.58 10.99
N LEU A 525 -13.10 6.46 11.01
CA LEU A 525 -13.13 5.46 9.94
C LEU A 525 -14.56 5.19 9.50
N ILE A 526 -14.73 4.68 8.30
CA ILE A 526 -16.02 4.18 7.78
C ILE A 526 -15.87 2.69 7.56
N VAL A 527 -16.64 1.91 8.30
CA VAL A 527 -16.54 0.45 8.37
C VAL A 527 -17.77 -0.21 7.77
N SER A 528 -17.57 -1.11 6.82
CA SER A 528 -18.60 -1.96 6.26
C SER A 528 -17.97 -3.31 5.86
N PRO A 529 -18.52 -4.43 6.33
CA PRO A 529 -19.61 -4.61 7.30
C PRO A 529 -19.19 -4.35 8.76
N SER A 530 -20.16 -4.11 9.66
CA SER A 530 -19.92 -3.70 11.06
C SER A 530 -19.10 -4.69 11.88
N TYR A 531 -19.14 -5.99 11.58
CA TYR A 531 -18.33 -7.00 12.28
C TYR A 531 -16.81 -6.79 12.10
N ALA A 532 -16.39 -6.04 11.07
CA ALA A 532 -14.99 -5.69 10.85
C ALA A 532 -14.48 -4.56 11.78
N ALA A 533 -15.36 -3.93 12.58
CA ALA A 533 -14.99 -2.80 13.42
C ALA A 533 -13.81 -3.06 14.37
N PRO A 534 -13.66 -4.20 15.06
CA PRO A 534 -12.48 -4.48 15.87
C PRO A 534 -11.19 -4.52 15.06
N ASN A 535 -11.22 -5.14 13.86
CA ASN A 535 -10.08 -5.16 12.94
C ASN A 535 -9.66 -3.74 12.54
N TYR A 536 -10.62 -2.91 12.10
CA TYR A 536 -10.36 -1.52 11.72
C TYR A 536 -9.80 -0.70 12.88
N ALA A 537 -10.37 -0.86 14.08
CA ALA A 537 -9.93 -0.15 15.27
C ALA A 537 -8.49 -0.50 15.65
N ILE A 538 -8.16 -1.81 15.69
CA ILE A 538 -6.84 -2.29 16.09
C ILE A 538 -5.79 -1.92 15.05
N GLN A 539 -6.06 -2.19 13.77
CA GLN A 539 -5.11 -1.89 12.70
C GLN A 539 -4.81 -0.40 12.56
N SER A 540 -5.84 0.44 12.70
CA SER A 540 -5.65 1.89 12.59
C SER A 540 -4.87 2.45 13.78
N VAL A 541 -5.10 1.97 15.01
CA VAL A 541 -4.31 2.35 16.18
C VAL A 541 -2.86 1.87 16.05
N ALA A 542 -2.64 0.61 15.65
CA ALA A 542 -1.29 0.08 15.41
C ALA A 542 -0.53 0.94 14.38
N ARG A 543 -1.21 1.31 13.29
CA ARG A 543 -0.65 2.20 12.29
C ARG A 543 -0.29 3.59 12.84
N ASP A 544 -1.14 4.17 13.69
CA ASP A 544 -0.86 5.49 14.29
C ASP A 544 0.37 5.43 15.20
N LEU A 545 0.52 4.34 15.97
CA LEU A 545 1.71 4.11 16.79
C LEU A 545 2.96 3.94 15.93
N PHE A 546 2.87 3.18 14.85
CA PHE A 546 3.97 2.99 13.90
C PHE A 546 4.37 4.32 13.23
N ALA A 547 3.40 5.12 12.77
CA ALA A 547 3.65 6.44 12.20
C ALA A 547 4.34 7.39 13.20
N ALA A 548 3.92 7.35 14.46
CA ALA A 548 4.56 8.11 15.53
C ALA A 548 6.01 7.66 15.75
N GLY A 549 6.26 6.34 15.71
CA GLY A 549 7.60 5.74 15.77
C GLY A 549 8.51 6.21 14.62
N ILE A 550 8.01 6.18 13.37
CA ILE A 550 8.74 6.69 12.20
C ILE A 550 9.09 8.18 12.40
N ASN A 551 8.12 9.00 12.79
CA ASN A 551 8.36 10.42 13.03
C ASN A 551 9.37 10.65 14.15
N LYS A 552 9.36 9.83 15.22
CA LYS A 552 10.35 9.90 16.32
C LYS A 552 11.73 9.48 15.82
N ALA A 553 11.85 8.39 15.05
CA ALA A 553 13.12 7.95 14.47
C ALA A 553 13.76 9.04 13.60
N HIS A 554 12.97 9.73 12.77
CA HIS A 554 13.49 10.87 12.00
C HIS A 554 13.95 12.03 12.89
N LYS A 555 13.22 12.37 13.97
CA LYS A 555 13.64 13.40 14.94
C LYS A 555 14.94 13.03 15.66
N MET A 556 15.23 11.74 15.83
CA MET A 556 16.48 11.22 16.38
C MET A 556 17.62 11.18 15.35
N GLY A 557 17.40 11.63 14.11
CA GLY A 557 18.39 11.63 13.03
C GLY A 557 18.58 10.28 12.33
N LEU A 558 17.68 9.31 12.59
CA LEU A 558 17.77 7.95 12.02
C LEU A 558 17.13 7.86 10.63
N GLY A 559 16.40 8.88 10.18
CA GLY A 559 15.69 8.87 8.91
C GLY A 559 16.55 8.49 7.70
N LYS A 560 17.79 8.97 7.65
CA LYS A 560 18.75 8.69 6.59
C LYS A 560 19.12 7.20 6.42
N TYR A 561 18.84 6.37 7.41
CA TYR A 561 19.09 4.93 7.37
C TYR A 561 17.85 4.14 6.93
N ILE A 562 16.64 4.71 7.08
CA ILE A 562 15.38 4.00 6.80
C ILE A 562 15.17 3.94 5.29
N ARG A 563 15.03 2.72 4.75
CA ARG A 563 14.80 2.46 3.32
C ARG A 563 13.35 2.08 3.01
N LEU A 564 12.72 1.27 3.88
CA LEU A 564 11.35 0.78 3.67
C LEU A 564 10.59 0.71 4.98
N VAL A 565 9.26 0.79 4.86
CA VAL A 565 8.31 0.52 5.95
C VAL A 565 7.32 -0.55 5.47
N VAL A 566 7.50 -1.80 5.93
CA VAL A 566 6.76 -2.96 5.42
C VAL A 566 5.82 -3.49 6.50
N HIS A 567 4.50 -3.27 6.36
CA HIS A 567 3.50 -3.53 7.40
C HIS A 567 3.74 -2.70 8.66
N ASP A 568 4.35 -3.28 9.68
CA ASP A 568 4.72 -2.73 10.98
C ASP A 568 6.24 -2.83 11.26
N GLU A 569 7.02 -3.15 10.20
CA GLU A 569 8.47 -3.29 10.21
C GLU A 569 9.15 -2.09 9.54
N ILE A 570 10.22 -1.58 10.14
CA ILE A 570 11.20 -0.70 9.50
C ILE A 570 12.33 -1.57 8.95
N VAL A 571 12.69 -1.35 7.68
CA VAL A 571 13.91 -1.89 7.06
C VAL A 571 14.88 -0.74 6.86
N ALA A 572 16.05 -0.84 7.47
CA ALA A 572 17.09 0.17 7.41
C ALA A 572 18.38 -0.39 6.81
N SER A 573 19.16 0.48 6.16
CA SER A 573 20.55 0.21 5.76
C SER A 573 21.45 1.14 6.57
N ALA A 574 22.44 0.58 7.26
CA ALA A 574 23.29 1.34 8.16
C ALA A 574 24.73 0.79 8.20
N PRO A 575 25.75 1.65 8.48
CA PRO A 575 27.14 1.21 8.60
C PRO A 575 27.29 0.03 9.56
N ALA A 576 28.02 -1.00 9.14
CA ALA A 576 28.15 -2.27 9.87
C ALA A 576 28.71 -2.08 11.30
N ASP A 577 29.61 -1.13 11.48
CA ASP A 577 30.22 -0.77 12.78
C ASP A 577 29.23 -0.06 13.74
N LYS A 578 28.15 0.54 13.23
CA LYS A 578 27.10 1.23 13.99
C LYS A 578 25.79 0.49 14.06
N ALA A 579 25.70 -0.68 13.43
CA ALA A 579 24.43 -1.40 13.26
C ALA A 579 23.76 -1.75 14.60
N GLN A 580 24.53 -2.13 15.62
CA GLN A 580 23.99 -2.42 16.96
C GLN A 580 23.39 -1.17 17.62
N GLU A 581 24.06 -0.04 17.54
CA GLU A 581 23.57 1.23 18.09
C GLU A 581 22.30 1.69 17.37
N ILE A 582 22.33 1.69 16.03
CA ILE A 582 21.22 2.16 15.20
C ILE A 582 20.00 1.25 15.39
N GLY A 583 20.19 -0.09 15.46
CA GLY A 583 19.09 -1.03 15.72
C GLY A 583 18.43 -0.79 17.08
N ALA A 584 19.23 -0.58 18.12
CA ALA A 584 18.72 -0.24 19.46
C ALA A 584 17.95 1.10 19.46
N GLN A 585 18.48 2.13 18.79
CA GLN A 585 17.83 3.44 18.67
C GLN A 585 16.53 3.37 17.85
N LEU A 586 16.45 2.57 16.78
CA LEU A 586 15.21 2.33 16.03
C LEU A 586 14.16 1.65 16.92
N SER A 587 14.56 0.62 17.68
CA SER A 587 13.66 -0.03 18.65
C SER A 587 13.17 0.95 19.71
N GLU A 588 14.03 1.82 20.25
CA GLU A 588 13.66 2.87 21.20
C GLU A 588 12.68 3.89 20.57
N ALA A 589 12.93 4.27 19.33
CA ALA A 589 12.06 5.22 18.62
C ALA A 589 10.63 4.70 18.44
N MET A 590 10.51 3.42 18.08
CA MET A 590 9.23 2.76 17.82
C MET A 590 8.52 2.31 19.10
N SER A 591 9.27 1.85 20.12
CA SER A 591 8.68 1.35 21.36
C SER A 591 7.95 2.44 22.14
N THR A 592 6.81 2.07 22.72
CA THR A 592 5.99 2.99 23.51
C THR A 592 5.10 2.23 24.50
N THR A 593 4.39 2.97 25.34
CA THR A 593 3.30 2.42 26.16
C THR A 593 1.98 3.05 25.73
N PHE A 594 1.02 2.23 25.36
CA PHE A 594 -0.30 2.69 24.95
C PHE A 594 -1.37 2.18 25.92
N LYS A 595 -2.06 3.11 26.60
CA LYS A 595 -3.09 2.81 27.62
C LYS A 595 -2.65 1.77 28.68
N GLY A 596 -1.40 1.86 29.13
CA GLY A 596 -0.84 0.95 30.13
C GLY A 596 -0.28 -0.37 29.59
N VAL A 597 -0.36 -0.62 28.28
CA VAL A 597 0.20 -1.83 27.65
C VAL A 597 1.51 -1.47 26.92
N PRO A 598 2.62 -2.17 27.18
CA PRO A 598 3.88 -1.96 26.46
C PRO A 598 3.72 -2.43 25.00
N ILE A 599 4.11 -1.55 24.07
CA ILE A 599 4.21 -1.83 22.63
C ILE A 599 5.69 -1.94 22.32
N GLU A 600 6.18 -3.16 22.29
CA GLU A 600 7.60 -3.47 22.19
C GLU A 600 8.01 -3.79 20.76
N VAL A 601 9.28 -3.55 20.47
CA VAL A 601 9.90 -3.77 19.15
C VAL A 601 11.06 -4.74 19.28
N GLU A 602 11.06 -5.75 18.45
CA GLU A 602 12.18 -6.65 18.22
C GLU A 602 12.97 -6.13 17.01
N TRP A 603 14.29 -6.20 17.07
CA TRP A 603 15.14 -5.80 15.98
C TRP A 603 16.29 -6.80 15.76
N ASP A 604 16.80 -6.84 14.52
CA ASP A 604 17.82 -7.80 14.13
C ASP A 604 18.70 -7.26 12.99
N ILE A 605 19.95 -7.69 12.93
CA ILE A 605 20.89 -7.39 11.85
C ILE A 605 20.91 -8.56 10.87
N LYS A 606 20.48 -8.29 9.63
CA LYS A 606 20.35 -9.31 8.58
C LYS A 606 21.59 -9.46 7.68
N GLY A 607 22.63 -8.64 7.88
CA GLY A 607 23.78 -8.59 7.00
C GLY A 607 23.51 -7.84 5.70
N LYS A 608 24.16 -8.24 4.59
CA LYS A 608 24.07 -7.51 3.32
C LYS A 608 22.67 -7.56 2.67
N ARG A 609 21.86 -8.60 2.92
CA ARG A 609 20.58 -8.86 2.24
C ARG A 609 19.40 -8.79 3.19
N TRP A 610 18.27 -8.30 2.69
CA TRP A 610 17.01 -8.39 3.44
C TRP A 610 16.48 -9.82 3.43
N THR A 611 16.90 -10.61 4.39
CA THR A 611 16.44 -11.99 4.62
C THR A 611 15.69 -12.08 5.94
N LYS A 612 15.07 -13.23 6.20
CA LYS A 612 14.30 -13.43 7.43
C LYS A 612 15.22 -13.69 8.63
#